data_3f755cd5658dedc7aa4518e6a98b3e74
#
_entry.id   3f755cd5658dedc7aa4518e6a98b3e74
#
_cell.length_a   1.000
_cell.length_b   1.000
_cell.length_c   1.000
_cell.angle_alpha   90.00
_cell.angle_beta   90.00
_cell.angle_gamma   90.00
#
_symmetry.space_group_name_H-M   'P 1'
#
loop_
_entity.id
_entity.type
_entity.pdbx_description
1 polymer ?
#
loop_
_entity_poly.entity_id
_entity_poly.type
_entity_poly.pdbx_seq_one_letter_code
_entity_poly.pdbx_strand_id
1 'polypeptide(L)'
;MNPQIIDFSSPLQGEATKPAADMLIAGDPRHTVANYFTDPSQQFFAGHWSSSPGKWRIRYSESEFCCLITGRVVLQNLAGDRWEFGPGAGFVVPVGFEGTWEVIEDCTKFYAIFETRT
;
A
#
# COMPACT_ATOMS: atom_id res chain seq x y z
N MET A 1 27.13 2.95 -17.88
CA MET A 1 25.82 3.52 -17.54
C MET A 1 25.79 3.81 -16.05
N ASN A 2 25.38 4.99 -15.67
CA ASN A 2 25.32 5.40 -14.27
C ASN A 2 23.88 5.40 -13.78
N PRO A 3 23.52 4.51 -12.84
CA PRO A 3 22.18 4.54 -12.26
C PRO A 3 21.88 5.88 -11.62
N GLN A 4 20.65 6.34 -11.79
CA GLN A 4 20.19 7.60 -11.22
C GLN A 4 19.36 7.33 -9.97
N ILE A 5 19.38 8.28 -9.03
CA ILE A 5 18.52 8.22 -7.86
C ILE A 5 17.07 8.44 -8.31
N ILE A 6 16.17 7.65 -7.77
CA ILE A 6 14.74 7.80 -8.00
C ILE A 6 14.17 8.64 -6.85
N ASP A 7 13.74 9.85 -7.19
CA ASP A 7 13.31 10.85 -6.21
C ASP A 7 11.78 10.94 -6.22
N PHE A 8 11.14 10.54 -5.11
CA PHE A 8 9.67 10.53 -5.01
C PHE A 8 9.08 11.94 -4.90
N SER A 9 9.91 12.97 -4.73
CA SER A 9 9.42 14.35 -4.75
C SER A 9 9.20 14.85 -6.17
N SER A 10 9.77 14.18 -7.16
CA SER A 10 9.51 14.51 -8.58
C SER A 10 8.07 14.16 -8.92
N PRO A 11 7.30 15.05 -9.58
CA PRO A 11 5.92 14.77 -9.91
C PRO A 11 5.79 13.55 -10.82
N LEU A 12 4.86 12.65 -10.45
CA LEU A 12 4.50 11.51 -11.28
C LEU A 12 2.99 11.36 -11.21
N GLN A 13 2.33 11.31 -12.36
CA GLN A 13 0.90 11.13 -12.41
C GLN A 13 0.55 9.72 -11.94
N GLY A 14 -0.29 9.63 -10.91
CA GLY A 14 -0.73 8.35 -10.38
C GLY A 14 -1.85 7.75 -11.21
N GLU A 15 -2.02 6.44 -11.04
CA GLU A 15 -3.13 5.70 -11.64
C GLU A 15 -4.24 5.53 -10.61
N ALA A 16 -5.48 5.87 -11.01
CA ALA A 16 -6.64 5.69 -10.16
C ALA A 16 -7.04 4.21 -10.16
N THR A 17 -7.34 3.70 -8.97
CA THR A 17 -7.80 2.33 -8.80
C THR A 17 -8.75 2.25 -7.61
N LYS A 18 -9.32 1.09 -7.37
CA LYS A 18 -10.19 0.83 -6.23
C LYS A 18 -10.19 -0.67 -5.93
N PRO A 19 -10.61 -1.06 -4.72
CA PRO A 19 -10.72 -2.49 -4.41
C PRO A 19 -11.69 -3.19 -5.35
N ALA A 20 -11.44 -4.46 -5.62
CA ALA A 20 -12.40 -5.30 -6.34
C ALA A 20 -13.73 -5.33 -5.58
N ALA A 21 -14.84 -5.35 -6.30
CA ALA A 21 -16.17 -5.24 -5.69
C ALA A 21 -16.43 -6.34 -4.67
N ASP A 22 -15.95 -7.56 -4.91
CA ASP A 22 -16.12 -8.69 -4.00
C ASP A 22 -15.21 -8.61 -2.77
N MET A 23 -14.23 -7.73 -2.77
CA MET A 23 -13.33 -7.51 -1.62
C MET A 23 -13.79 -6.33 -0.77
N LEU A 24 -14.61 -5.44 -1.30
CA LEU A 24 -15.07 -4.26 -0.59
C LEU A 24 -16.01 -4.61 0.55
N ILE A 25 -15.75 -4.04 1.74
CA ILE A 25 -16.58 -4.26 2.93
C ILE A 25 -17.41 -3.02 3.23
N ALA A 26 -16.82 -1.83 3.16
CA ALA A 26 -17.51 -0.59 3.52
C ALA A 26 -16.92 0.60 2.80
N GLY A 27 -17.78 1.59 2.52
CA GLY A 27 -17.36 2.85 1.92
C GLY A 27 -17.17 2.77 0.42
N ASP A 28 -16.54 3.80 -0.13
CA ASP A 28 -16.23 3.91 -1.56
C ASP A 28 -14.78 4.40 -1.71
N PRO A 29 -13.81 3.62 -1.23
CA PRO A 29 -12.41 4.06 -1.26
C PRO A 29 -11.90 4.22 -2.68
N ARG A 30 -11.20 5.32 -2.91
CA ARG A 30 -10.57 5.63 -4.18
C ARG A 30 -9.08 5.68 -3.98
N HIS A 31 -8.35 4.85 -4.71
CA HIS A 31 -6.91 4.70 -4.59
C HIS A 31 -6.21 5.46 -5.72
N THR A 32 -5.02 5.96 -5.43
CA THR A 32 -4.10 6.47 -6.45
C THR A 32 -2.74 5.84 -6.19
N VAL A 33 -2.16 5.25 -7.23
CA VAL A 33 -0.85 4.60 -7.16
C VAL A 33 0.11 5.32 -8.07
N ALA A 34 1.25 5.75 -7.54
CA ALA A 34 2.34 6.30 -8.34
C ALA A 34 3.56 5.41 -8.11
N ASN A 35 3.79 4.48 -9.03
CA ASN A 35 4.91 3.56 -8.92
C ASN A 35 6.14 4.20 -9.56
N TYR A 36 7.11 4.59 -8.73
CA TYR A 36 8.29 5.31 -9.19
C TYR A 36 9.41 4.39 -9.67
N PHE A 37 9.43 3.16 -9.18
CA PHE A 37 10.52 2.25 -9.51
C PHE A 37 10.04 0.81 -9.56
N THR A 38 10.48 0.12 -10.61
CA THR A 38 10.37 -1.33 -10.74
C THR A 38 11.75 -1.84 -11.12
N ASP A 39 12.31 -2.77 -10.37
CA ASP A 39 13.63 -3.30 -10.69
C ASP A 39 13.59 -4.16 -11.95
N PRO A 40 14.75 -4.40 -12.59
CA PRO A 40 14.77 -5.18 -13.84
C PRO A 40 14.21 -6.59 -13.72
N SER A 41 14.29 -7.22 -12.54
CA SER A 41 13.72 -8.56 -12.33
C SER A 41 12.21 -8.52 -12.12
N GLN A 42 11.64 -7.32 -11.95
CA GLN A 42 10.21 -7.12 -11.70
C GLN A 42 9.76 -7.79 -10.40
N GLN A 43 10.63 -7.80 -9.39
CA GLN A 43 10.34 -8.35 -8.06
C GLN A 43 10.32 -7.28 -6.98
N PHE A 44 10.86 -6.09 -7.26
CA PHE A 44 10.91 -4.99 -6.31
C PHE A 44 10.27 -3.76 -6.91
N PHE A 45 9.34 -3.17 -6.15
CA PHE A 45 8.57 -1.99 -6.57
C PHE A 45 8.60 -0.96 -5.45
N ALA A 46 8.69 0.32 -5.80
CA ALA A 46 8.65 1.38 -4.80
C ALA A 46 7.93 2.61 -5.36
N GLY A 47 7.18 3.26 -4.50
CA GLY A 47 6.44 4.44 -4.89
C GLY A 47 5.57 4.95 -3.76
N HIS A 48 4.49 5.65 -4.10
CA HIS A 48 3.50 6.03 -3.09
C HIS A 48 2.09 5.69 -3.55
N TRP A 49 1.23 5.56 -2.57
CA TRP A 49 -0.15 5.14 -2.72
C TRP A 49 -0.99 5.98 -1.77
N SER A 50 -2.16 6.38 -2.23
CA SER A 50 -3.10 7.12 -1.40
C SER A 50 -4.50 6.54 -1.54
N SER A 51 -5.33 6.78 -0.54
CA SER A 51 -6.72 6.34 -0.56
C SER A 51 -7.61 7.24 0.29
N SER A 52 -8.83 7.40 -0.16
CA SER A 52 -9.91 7.94 0.64
C SER A 52 -10.47 6.86 1.58
N PRO A 53 -11.33 7.24 2.57
CA PRO A 53 -11.83 6.29 3.56
C PRO A 53 -12.61 5.13 2.96
N GLY A 54 -12.45 3.98 3.60
CA GLY A 54 -13.13 2.74 3.23
C GLY A 54 -12.47 1.54 3.87
N LYS A 55 -13.07 0.36 3.68
CA LYS A 55 -12.58 -0.89 4.27
C LYS A 55 -12.73 -2.00 3.26
N TRP A 56 -11.69 -2.82 3.11
CA TRP A 56 -11.70 -3.92 2.16
C TRP A 56 -10.84 -5.09 2.65
N ARG A 57 -11.10 -6.27 2.09
CA ARG A 57 -10.31 -7.46 2.36
C ARG A 57 -9.01 -7.39 1.60
N ILE A 58 -7.95 -7.89 2.22
CA ILE A 58 -6.64 -8.00 1.59
C ILE A 58 -6.09 -9.41 1.77
N ARG A 59 -5.31 -9.82 0.77
CA ARG A 59 -4.55 -11.05 0.78
C ARG A 59 -3.24 -10.76 0.06
N TYR A 60 -2.15 -10.84 0.79
CA TYR A 60 -0.85 -10.42 0.26
C TYR A 60 -0.10 -11.59 -0.35
N SER A 61 0.18 -11.50 -1.66
CA SER A 61 1.10 -12.40 -2.36
C SER A 61 2.53 -11.88 -2.33
N GLU A 62 2.73 -10.70 -1.77
CA GLU A 62 4.00 -10.01 -1.65
C GLU A 62 4.23 -9.56 -0.22
N SER A 63 5.47 -9.21 0.10
CA SER A 63 5.77 -8.50 1.34
C SER A 63 5.89 -7.02 1.04
N GLU A 64 5.31 -6.18 1.89
CA GLU A 64 5.29 -4.75 1.67
C GLU A 64 5.76 -3.99 2.90
N PHE A 65 6.77 -3.12 2.72
CA PHE A 65 7.09 -2.11 3.71
C PHE A 65 6.25 -0.87 3.43
N CYS A 66 5.60 -0.35 4.48
CA CYS A 66 4.79 0.86 4.40
C CYS A 66 5.33 1.91 5.35
N CYS A 67 5.38 3.15 4.89
CA CYS A 67 5.62 4.31 5.74
C CYS A 67 4.45 5.27 5.56
N LEU A 68 3.62 5.40 6.58
CA LEU A 68 2.44 6.26 6.50
C LEU A 68 2.85 7.72 6.63
N ILE A 69 2.46 8.54 5.66
CA ILE A 69 2.82 9.96 5.62
C ILE A 69 1.68 10.79 6.19
N THR A 70 0.45 10.51 5.78
CA THR A 70 -0.76 11.21 6.26
C THR A 70 -1.85 10.20 6.52
N GLY A 71 -2.81 10.57 7.37
CA GLY A 71 -4.02 9.81 7.59
C GLY A 71 -3.90 8.79 8.72
N ARG A 72 -4.91 7.93 8.81
CA ARG A 72 -4.97 6.83 9.78
C ARG A 72 -5.50 5.59 9.11
N VAL A 73 -4.87 4.47 9.39
CA VAL A 73 -5.27 3.17 8.84
C VAL A 73 -5.34 2.13 9.95
N VAL A 74 -6.17 1.12 9.74
CA VAL A 74 -6.30 -0.03 10.64
C VAL A 74 -6.16 -1.30 9.82
N LEU A 75 -5.27 -2.19 10.24
CA LEU A 75 -5.14 -3.53 9.68
C LEU A 75 -5.62 -4.53 10.72
N GLN A 76 -6.31 -5.57 10.27
CA GLN A 76 -6.76 -6.64 11.15
C GLN A 76 -6.59 -7.97 10.42
N ASN A 77 -6.04 -8.98 11.10
CA ASN A 77 -5.88 -10.30 10.49
C ASN A 77 -7.11 -11.19 10.76
N LEU A 78 -7.10 -12.41 10.25
CA LEU A 78 -8.24 -13.32 10.42
C LEU A 78 -8.41 -13.76 11.88
N ALA A 79 -7.35 -13.72 12.68
CA ALA A 79 -7.41 -14.06 14.09
C ALA A 79 -7.97 -12.93 14.96
N GLY A 80 -8.18 -11.75 14.39
CA GLY A 80 -8.71 -10.60 15.08
C GLY A 80 -7.65 -9.69 15.69
N ASP A 81 -6.37 -9.97 15.49
CA ASP A 81 -5.32 -9.03 15.90
C ASP A 81 -5.44 -7.75 15.07
N ARG A 82 -5.24 -6.62 15.73
CA ARG A 82 -5.52 -5.31 15.15
C ARG A 82 -4.35 -4.37 15.35
N TRP A 83 -3.99 -3.66 14.29
CA TRP A 83 -2.93 -2.66 14.30
C TRP A 83 -3.50 -1.34 13.75
N GLU A 84 -3.22 -0.26 14.45
CA GLU A 84 -3.64 1.07 14.02
C GLU A 84 -2.41 1.95 13.86
N PHE A 85 -2.33 2.66 12.72
CA PHE A 85 -1.18 3.47 12.37
C PHE A 85 -1.59 4.88 12.01
N GLY A 86 -0.75 5.85 12.38
CA GLY A 86 -0.88 7.25 12.01
C GLY A 86 0.38 7.75 11.32
N PRO A 87 0.46 9.08 11.06
CA PRO A 87 1.60 9.65 10.33
C PRO A 87 2.93 9.35 11.00
N GLY A 88 3.92 8.96 10.18
CA GLY A 88 5.26 8.62 10.65
C GLY A 88 5.44 7.14 10.97
N ALA A 89 4.38 6.35 10.98
CA ALA A 89 4.48 4.93 11.30
C ALA A 89 5.10 4.15 10.15
N GLY A 90 6.07 3.28 10.48
CA GLY A 90 6.64 2.32 9.54
C GLY A 90 6.25 0.91 9.96
N PHE A 91 5.83 0.09 8.99
CA PHE A 91 5.44 -1.29 9.28
C PHE A 91 5.60 -2.16 8.04
N VAL A 92 5.63 -3.47 8.27
CA VAL A 92 5.71 -4.45 7.19
C VAL A 92 4.46 -5.30 7.22
N VAL A 93 3.85 -5.48 6.04
CA VAL A 93 2.79 -6.48 5.84
C VAL A 93 3.47 -7.67 5.15
N PRO A 94 3.67 -8.79 5.85
CA PRO A 94 4.38 -9.92 5.26
C PRO A 94 3.52 -10.70 4.28
N VAL A 95 4.18 -11.37 3.34
CA VAL A 95 3.50 -12.26 2.39
C VAL A 95 2.67 -13.29 3.15
N GLY A 96 1.48 -13.55 2.65
CA GLY A 96 0.54 -14.47 3.29
C GLY A 96 -0.42 -13.82 4.27
N PHE A 97 -0.24 -12.53 4.57
CA PHE A 97 -1.19 -11.80 5.42
C PHE A 97 -2.56 -11.80 4.77
N GLU A 98 -3.57 -12.20 5.54
CA GLU A 98 -4.98 -12.12 5.15
C GLU A 98 -5.74 -11.38 6.23
N GLY A 99 -6.64 -10.50 5.80
CA GLY A 99 -7.44 -9.74 6.74
C GLY A 99 -8.10 -8.56 6.06
N THR A 100 -8.09 -7.42 6.74
CA THR A 100 -8.71 -6.19 6.24
C THR A 100 -7.76 -5.02 6.38
N TRP A 101 -7.91 -4.08 5.46
CA TRP A 101 -7.30 -2.76 5.49
C TRP A 101 -8.42 -1.75 5.56
N GLU A 102 -8.37 -0.86 6.53
CA GLU A 102 -9.36 0.21 6.68
C GLU A 102 -8.67 1.55 6.69
N VAL A 103 -9.11 2.47 5.84
CA VAL A 103 -8.66 3.86 5.85
C VAL A 103 -9.69 4.66 6.63
N ILE A 104 -9.26 5.21 7.77
CA ILE A 104 -10.12 6.02 8.64
C ILE A 104 -10.14 7.48 8.15
N GLU A 105 -8.97 8.00 7.78
CA GLU A 105 -8.79 9.35 7.24
C GLU A 105 -7.97 9.24 5.97
N ASP A 106 -8.24 10.12 5.01
CA ASP A 106 -7.48 10.16 3.75
C ASP A 106 -6.00 9.93 4.04
N CYS A 107 -5.41 8.94 3.39
CA CYS A 107 -4.04 8.55 3.69
C CYS A 107 -3.15 8.55 2.47
N THR A 108 -1.87 8.78 2.73
CA THR A 108 -0.79 8.60 1.74
C THR A 108 0.32 7.83 2.43
N LYS A 109 0.87 6.86 1.74
CA LYS A 109 2.01 6.10 2.24
C LYS A 109 3.07 5.97 1.15
N PHE A 110 4.33 5.87 1.58
CA PHE A 110 5.38 5.32 0.74
C PHE A 110 5.34 3.80 0.88
N TYR A 111 5.63 3.08 -0.20
CA TYR A 111 5.71 1.63 -0.18
C TYR A 111 6.97 1.13 -0.84
N ALA A 112 7.44 -0.01 -0.39
CA ALA A 112 8.44 -0.83 -1.06
C ALA A 112 7.94 -2.26 -1.00
N ILE A 113 7.79 -2.89 -2.16
CA ILE A 113 7.17 -4.21 -2.28
C ILE A 113 8.19 -5.17 -2.86
N PHE A 114 8.28 -6.35 -2.26
CA PHE A 114 9.04 -7.47 -2.81
C PHE A 114 8.08 -8.62 -3.10
N GLU A 115 8.06 -9.05 -4.37
CA GLU A 115 7.24 -10.18 -4.79
C GLU A 115 8.09 -11.14 -5.61
N THR A 116 8.24 -12.37 -5.11
CA THR A 116 9.05 -13.38 -5.82
C THR A 116 8.40 -13.75 -7.13
N ARG A 117 9.20 -13.84 -8.16
CA ARG A 117 8.78 -14.37 -9.46
C ARG A 117 9.32 -15.79 -9.62
N THR A 118 8.47 -16.69 -10.02
CA THR A 118 8.83 -18.09 -10.23
C THR A 118 8.67 -18.46 -11.69
#